data_fbb054c5b1af1ff80348df4863a17e33
#
_entry.id   fbb054c5b1af1ff80348df4863a17e33
#
_cell.length_a   1.000
_cell.length_b   1.000
_cell.length_c   1.000
_cell.angle_alpha   90.00
_cell.angle_beta   90.00
_cell.angle_gamma   90.00
#
_symmetry.space_group_name_H-M   'P 1'
#
loop_
_entity.id
_entity.type
_entity.pdbx_description
1 polymer ?
#
loop_
_entity_poly.entity_id
_entity_poly.type
_entity_poly.pdbx_seq_one_letter_code
_entity_poly.pdbx_strand_id
1 'polypeptide(L)'
;MDLVTEQDFAAGTEPEDGRDRGYRCHHMLLRLAGRAPDGLLTQARDWLARGQFGHLARSVTFWAVSQDAVLAEADAALLSRLLTEAAADPSEIARLTLDDLDRLPCYAFAWRKPADPAATAAGPSPGARSDEAAVRAAAAESAAVGVWRAWRYPAGGAPWPPPRRVFVVETGAPGEPDLVARMQLRLAAAGEVDPQVEVYRSGAELPIYQELARSHGELLWAAAPDTGIQLAAIFDDVETGPLFRPGHPVLDDDESAKVVRYLLGGEPLLVTEELMDDVLDSGQAGCVPMSFRTDGTWIWNEASAYYAQRYGLQPHAGLVAHVRSNGYRPPPVDGVTVHRALRVLQDRPGEEPAVMLDEPTLDLTSQLGVGLSGVRTSI
;
A
#
# COMPACT_ATOMS: atom_id res chain seq x y z
N MET A 1 -25.67 17.05 -57.81
CA MET A 1 -26.68 17.65 -56.94
C MET A 1 -27.18 16.52 -56.06
N ASP A 2 -26.33 16.10 -55.12
CA ASP A 2 -26.63 15.04 -54.19
C ASP A 2 -26.35 15.56 -52.79
N LEU A 3 -27.43 15.54 -52.00
CA LEU A 3 -27.47 15.95 -50.62
C LEU A 3 -26.71 14.92 -49.77
N VAL A 4 -25.57 15.29 -49.22
CA VAL A 4 -24.90 14.56 -48.14
C VAL A 4 -25.61 14.97 -46.86
N THR A 5 -26.34 14.03 -46.28
CA THR A 5 -27.03 14.12 -45.01
C THR A 5 -26.02 14.18 -43.85
N GLU A 6 -26.15 15.21 -43.04
CA GLU A 6 -25.57 15.33 -41.68
C GLU A 6 -26.16 14.26 -40.76
N GLN A 7 -25.49 13.14 -40.62
CA GLN A 7 -25.72 12.17 -39.56
C GLN A 7 -24.48 11.33 -39.34
N ASP A 8 -23.46 11.90 -38.72
CA ASP A 8 -22.35 11.11 -38.13
C ASP A 8 -21.49 12.00 -37.24
N PHE A 9 -22.04 12.49 -36.14
CA PHE A 9 -21.23 13.01 -35.00
C PHE A 9 -22.03 12.99 -33.70
N ALA A 10 -22.25 11.78 -33.15
CA ALA A 10 -22.64 11.62 -31.74
C ALA A 10 -22.37 10.19 -31.26
N ALA A 11 -21.12 9.77 -31.30
CA ALA A 11 -20.74 8.51 -30.65
C ALA A 11 -19.29 8.65 -30.18
N GLY A 12 -19.04 9.07 -28.95
CA GLY A 12 -17.69 9.04 -28.44
C GLY A 12 -17.43 9.54 -27.04
N THR A 13 -18.42 10.04 -26.28
CA THR A 13 -18.13 10.72 -24.99
C THR A 13 -18.63 9.96 -23.76
N GLU A 14 -19.48 8.96 -23.88
CA GLU A 14 -20.01 8.25 -22.72
C GLU A 14 -19.11 7.18 -22.07
N PRO A 15 -18.21 6.47 -22.77
CA PRO A 15 -17.44 5.43 -22.11
C PRO A 15 -16.33 5.95 -21.19
N GLU A 16 -15.74 7.11 -21.47
CA GLU A 16 -14.65 7.66 -20.63
C GLU A 16 -15.16 8.30 -19.33
N ASP A 17 -16.26 9.05 -19.37
CA ASP A 17 -16.83 9.67 -18.18
C ASP A 17 -17.38 8.61 -17.19
N GLY A 18 -17.98 7.53 -17.70
CA GLY A 18 -18.45 6.43 -16.87
C GLY A 18 -17.35 5.65 -16.17
N ARG A 19 -16.21 5.44 -16.85
CA ARG A 19 -15.03 4.77 -16.27
C ARG A 19 -14.33 5.64 -15.23
N ASP A 20 -14.17 6.93 -15.50
CA ASP A 20 -13.61 7.89 -14.54
C ASP A 20 -14.49 7.98 -13.29
N ARG A 21 -15.79 8.03 -13.44
CA ARG A 21 -16.76 8.03 -12.34
C ARG A 21 -16.64 6.77 -11.49
N GLY A 22 -16.62 5.59 -12.12
CA GLY A 22 -16.44 4.30 -11.45
C GLY A 22 -15.14 4.24 -10.65
N TYR A 23 -14.06 4.69 -11.25
CA TYR A 23 -12.75 4.78 -10.62
C TYR A 23 -12.77 5.70 -9.39
N ARG A 24 -13.33 6.90 -9.48
CA ARG A 24 -13.44 7.83 -8.35
C ARG A 24 -14.29 7.27 -7.21
N CYS A 25 -15.42 6.64 -7.52
CA CYS A 25 -16.23 5.95 -6.51
C CYS A 25 -15.46 4.82 -5.84
N HIS A 26 -14.71 4.04 -6.61
CA HIS A 26 -13.88 2.98 -6.06
C HIS A 26 -12.81 3.53 -5.11
N HIS A 27 -12.09 4.58 -5.50
CA HIS A 27 -11.09 5.22 -4.64
C HIS A 27 -11.69 5.84 -3.37
N MET A 28 -12.87 6.44 -3.45
CA MET A 28 -13.61 6.88 -2.27
C MET A 28 -13.88 5.68 -1.32
N LEU A 29 -14.33 4.54 -1.83
CA LEU A 29 -14.60 3.36 -1.00
C LEU A 29 -13.32 2.77 -0.40
N LEU A 30 -12.16 2.88 -1.07
CA LEU A 30 -10.87 2.53 -0.47
C LEU A 30 -10.55 3.43 0.74
N ARG A 31 -10.72 4.76 0.62
CA ARG A 31 -10.49 5.70 1.72
C ARG A 31 -11.46 5.53 2.90
N LEU A 32 -12.65 4.99 2.64
CA LEU A 32 -13.65 4.71 3.68
C LEU A 32 -13.44 3.35 4.36
N ALA A 33 -12.56 2.49 3.83
CA ALA A 33 -12.25 1.19 4.43
C ALA A 33 -11.71 1.34 5.86
N GLY A 34 -12.21 0.48 6.78
CA GLY A 34 -11.89 0.57 8.20
C GLY A 34 -12.55 1.73 8.96
N ARG A 35 -13.26 2.63 8.27
CA ARG A 35 -13.99 3.76 8.86
C ARG A 35 -15.51 3.54 8.76
N ALA A 36 -15.99 3.19 7.58
CA ALA A 36 -17.38 2.83 7.37
C ALA A 36 -17.65 1.36 7.79
N PRO A 37 -18.90 1.01 8.15
CA PRO A 37 -19.28 -0.36 8.47
C PRO A 37 -18.98 -1.32 7.31
N ASP A 38 -18.46 -2.50 7.62
CA ASP A 38 -18.09 -3.53 6.64
C ASP A 38 -19.25 -3.90 5.68
N GLY A 39 -20.46 -4.08 6.22
CA GLY A 39 -21.63 -4.37 5.41
C GLY A 39 -22.02 -3.25 4.45
N LEU A 40 -21.84 -1.98 4.85
CA LEU A 40 -22.07 -0.84 3.96
C LEU A 40 -21.04 -0.84 2.82
N LEU A 41 -19.76 -1.06 3.12
CA LEU A 41 -18.71 -1.10 2.10
C LEU A 41 -18.91 -2.24 1.11
N THR A 42 -19.23 -3.44 1.62
CA THR A 42 -19.52 -4.60 0.78
C THR A 42 -20.69 -4.32 -0.17
N GLN A 43 -21.76 -3.74 0.34
CA GLN A 43 -22.93 -3.40 -0.46
C GLN A 43 -22.68 -2.24 -1.43
N ALA A 44 -21.93 -1.21 -1.00
CA ALA A 44 -21.57 -0.08 -1.87
C ALA A 44 -20.71 -0.51 -3.05
N ARG A 45 -19.77 -1.44 -2.86
CA ARG A 45 -18.97 -2.05 -3.93
C ARG A 45 -19.82 -2.86 -4.92
N ASP A 46 -20.82 -3.59 -4.42
CA ASP A 46 -21.77 -4.30 -5.27
C ASP A 46 -22.62 -3.32 -6.11
N TRP A 47 -23.11 -2.23 -5.52
CA TRP A 47 -23.81 -1.18 -6.26
C TRP A 47 -22.90 -0.51 -7.30
N LEU A 48 -21.65 -0.25 -6.96
CA LEU A 48 -20.66 0.33 -7.87
C LEU A 48 -20.47 -0.54 -9.10
N ALA A 49 -20.24 -1.84 -8.93
CA ALA A 49 -20.05 -2.79 -10.04
C ALA A 49 -21.30 -2.91 -10.94
N ARG A 50 -22.49 -2.64 -10.39
CA ARG A 50 -23.75 -2.61 -11.17
C ARG A 50 -24.10 -1.23 -11.74
N GLY A 51 -23.23 -0.23 -11.59
CA GLY A 51 -23.50 1.15 -12.02
C GLY A 51 -24.60 1.85 -11.24
N GLN A 52 -24.96 1.36 -10.06
CA GLN A 52 -26.04 1.89 -9.22
C GLN A 52 -25.55 3.04 -8.33
N PHE A 53 -24.96 4.08 -8.96
CA PHE A 53 -24.32 5.21 -8.29
C PHE A 53 -25.26 5.96 -7.33
N GLY A 54 -26.56 6.07 -7.65
CA GLY A 54 -27.53 6.74 -6.79
C GLY A 54 -27.76 6.02 -5.46
N HIS A 55 -27.75 4.68 -5.44
CA HIS A 55 -27.85 3.89 -4.21
C HIS A 55 -26.60 4.03 -3.36
N LEU A 56 -25.44 3.92 -4.01
CA LEU A 56 -24.14 4.13 -3.36
C LEU A 56 -24.07 5.52 -2.70
N ALA A 57 -24.38 6.59 -3.45
CA ALA A 57 -24.27 7.95 -2.95
C ALA A 57 -25.21 8.21 -1.76
N ARG A 58 -26.48 7.80 -1.85
CA ARG A 58 -27.45 7.98 -0.74
C ARG A 58 -27.00 7.25 0.52
N SER A 59 -26.56 5.99 0.40
CA SER A 59 -26.19 5.18 1.57
C SER A 59 -24.90 5.66 2.22
N VAL A 60 -23.90 6.01 1.43
CA VAL A 60 -22.63 6.56 1.95
C VAL A 60 -22.87 7.92 2.61
N THR A 61 -23.66 8.80 1.98
CA THR A 61 -24.03 10.12 2.56
C THR A 61 -24.82 9.96 3.86
N PHE A 62 -25.82 9.08 3.89
CA PHE A 62 -26.59 8.82 5.11
C PHE A 62 -25.70 8.37 6.26
N TRP A 63 -24.79 7.43 6.00
CA TRP A 63 -23.82 7.00 7.00
C TRP A 63 -22.91 8.16 7.43
N ALA A 64 -22.32 8.89 6.48
CA ALA A 64 -21.40 9.97 6.78
C ALA A 64 -22.03 11.05 7.65
N VAL A 65 -23.26 11.46 7.33
CA VAL A 65 -24.01 12.45 8.11
C VAL A 65 -24.39 11.90 9.49
N SER A 66 -24.87 10.64 9.57
CA SER A 66 -25.29 10.05 10.84
C SER A 66 -24.17 9.81 11.83
N GLN A 67 -22.92 9.69 11.35
CA GLN A 67 -21.73 9.46 12.18
C GLN A 67 -20.81 10.70 12.28
N ASP A 68 -21.24 11.83 11.72
CA ASP A 68 -20.41 13.04 11.60
C ASP A 68 -18.99 12.71 11.03
N ALA A 69 -19.00 11.90 9.97
CA ALA A 69 -17.76 11.37 9.40
C ALA A 69 -17.00 12.45 8.63
N VAL A 70 -15.69 12.48 8.81
CA VAL A 70 -14.81 13.36 8.05
C VAL A 70 -14.61 12.76 6.65
N LEU A 71 -14.81 13.55 5.59
CA LEU A 71 -14.59 13.12 4.20
C LEU A 71 -13.48 13.96 3.55
N ALA A 72 -12.82 13.39 2.54
CA ALA A 72 -11.98 14.17 1.66
C ALA A 72 -12.84 15.13 0.81
N GLU A 73 -12.29 16.29 0.46
CA GLU A 73 -13.02 17.30 -0.33
C GLU A 73 -13.48 16.72 -1.69
N ALA A 74 -12.62 15.95 -2.35
CA ALA A 74 -12.93 15.29 -3.61
C ALA A 74 -14.07 14.27 -3.47
N ASP A 75 -14.19 13.57 -2.33
CA ASP A 75 -15.23 12.59 -2.06
C ASP A 75 -16.58 13.27 -1.80
N ALA A 76 -16.57 14.35 -1.03
CA ALA A 76 -17.76 15.16 -0.77
C ALA A 76 -18.31 15.77 -2.07
N ALA A 77 -17.44 16.30 -2.93
CA ALA A 77 -17.83 16.82 -4.24
C ALA A 77 -18.38 15.72 -5.15
N LEU A 78 -17.78 14.52 -5.14
CA LEU A 78 -18.28 13.36 -5.90
C LEU A 78 -19.68 12.95 -5.43
N LEU A 79 -19.90 12.78 -4.12
CA LEU A 79 -21.19 12.42 -3.54
C LEU A 79 -22.27 13.48 -3.85
N SER A 80 -21.94 14.78 -3.74
CA SER A 80 -22.87 15.86 -4.07
C SER A 80 -23.33 15.80 -5.51
N ARG A 81 -22.43 15.55 -6.46
CA ARG A 81 -22.76 15.38 -7.88
C ARG A 81 -23.66 14.16 -8.11
N LEU A 82 -23.29 13.00 -7.53
CA LEU A 82 -24.05 11.77 -7.69
C LEU A 82 -25.45 11.85 -7.09
N LEU A 83 -25.62 12.56 -5.95
CA LEU A 83 -26.94 12.81 -5.37
C LEU A 83 -27.78 13.69 -6.28
N THR A 84 -27.22 14.77 -6.82
CA THR A 84 -27.90 15.66 -7.75
C THR A 84 -28.37 14.91 -9.01
N GLU A 85 -27.52 14.08 -9.59
CA GLU A 85 -27.84 13.21 -10.73
C GLU A 85 -28.96 12.20 -10.40
N ALA A 86 -29.01 11.74 -9.15
CA ALA A 86 -30.05 10.84 -8.64
C ALA A 86 -31.33 11.56 -8.15
N ALA A 87 -31.46 12.85 -8.44
CA ALA A 87 -32.57 13.72 -7.96
C ALA A 87 -32.75 13.66 -6.42
N ALA A 88 -31.64 13.61 -5.67
CA ALA A 88 -31.60 13.66 -4.22
C ALA A 88 -30.93 14.96 -3.74
N ASP A 89 -31.28 15.41 -2.53
CA ASP A 89 -30.74 16.64 -1.95
C ASP A 89 -29.30 16.44 -1.45
N PRO A 90 -28.29 17.18 -1.96
CA PRO A 90 -26.91 17.10 -1.49
C PRO A 90 -26.61 18.02 -0.29
N SER A 91 -27.57 18.80 0.20
CA SER A 91 -27.34 19.87 1.19
C SER A 91 -26.73 19.40 2.51
N GLU A 92 -27.00 18.15 2.90
CA GLU A 92 -26.44 17.54 4.12
C GLU A 92 -24.92 17.37 4.06
N ILE A 93 -24.34 17.17 2.85
CA ILE A 93 -22.91 17.00 2.68
C ILE A 93 -22.15 18.29 3.05
N ALA A 94 -22.76 19.47 2.80
CA ALA A 94 -22.16 20.75 3.12
C ALA A 94 -21.92 20.98 4.64
N ARG A 95 -22.50 20.13 5.49
CA ARG A 95 -22.35 20.18 6.96
C ARG A 95 -21.21 19.30 7.47
N LEU A 96 -20.70 18.39 6.64
CA LEU A 96 -19.64 17.48 7.04
C LEU A 96 -18.30 18.21 7.17
N THR A 97 -17.47 17.74 8.09
CA THR A 97 -16.09 18.17 8.19
C THR A 97 -15.29 17.57 7.03
N LEU A 98 -14.53 18.41 6.33
CA LEU A 98 -13.66 17.98 5.23
C LEU A 98 -12.21 18.01 5.68
N ASP A 99 -11.47 16.94 5.35
CA ASP A 99 -10.04 16.83 5.64
C ASP A 99 -9.43 15.80 4.69
N ASP A 100 -8.43 16.21 3.93
CA ASP A 100 -7.74 15.38 2.94
C ASP A 100 -6.60 14.54 3.54
N LEU A 101 -6.34 14.67 4.85
CA LEU A 101 -5.33 13.86 5.52
C LEU A 101 -5.77 12.39 5.60
N ASP A 102 -4.91 11.52 5.14
CA ASP A 102 -5.07 10.08 5.34
C ASP A 102 -4.80 9.77 6.82
N ARG A 103 -5.82 9.29 7.51
CA ARG A 103 -5.78 9.08 8.96
C ARG A 103 -5.41 7.65 9.28
N LEU A 104 -4.54 7.47 10.26
CA LEU A 104 -4.24 6.16 10.81
C LEU A 104 -5.54 5.45 11.21
N PRO A 105 -5.75 4.21 10.74
CA PRO A 105 -6.93 3.45 11.12
C PRO A 105 -6.88 3.07 12.61
N CYS A 106 -8.07 2.92 13.22
CA CYS A 106 -8.18 2.40 14.60
C CYS A 106 -7.96 0.88 14.68
N TYR A 107 -7.42 0.29 13.63
CA TYR A 107 -7.15 -1.14 13.50
C TYR A 107 -5.67 -1.40 13.31
N ALA A 108 -5.23 -2.53 13.85
CA ALA A 108 -3.95 -3.16 13.51
C ALA A 108 -4.17 -4.33 12.55
N PHE A 109 -3.09 -4.76 11.91
CA PHE A 109 -3.10 -5.85 10.94
C PHE A 109 -2.05 -6.89 11.28
N ALA A 110 -2.34 -8.16 11.00
CA ALA A 110 -1.40 -9.26 11.15
C ALA A 110 -1.60 -10.31 10.05
N TRP A 111 -0.52 -11.02 9.70
CA TRP A 111 -0.55 -12.12 8.74
C TRP A 111 -1.22 -13.39 9.29
N ARG A 112 -1.27 -13.55 10.62
CA ARG A 112 -2.00 -14.62 11.33
C ARG A 112 -3.17 -14.05 12.09
N LYS A 113 -4.22 -14.87 12.24
CA LYS A 113 -5.33 -14.52 13.12
C LYS A 113 -4.79 -14.35 14.54
N PRO A 114 -4.99 -13.20 15.18
CA PRO A 114 -4.66 -13.05 16.60
C PRO A 114 -5.29 -14.16 17.43
N ALA A 115 -4.54 -14.69 18.40
CA ALA A 115 -5.03 -15.74 19.26
C ALA A 115 -6.28 -15.24 20.02
N ASP A 116 -7.35 -16.01 19.95
CA ASP A 116 -8.50 -15.78 20.82
C ASP A 116 -8.17 -16.41 22.19
N PRO A 117 -8.01 -15.61 23.26
CA PRO A 117 -7.69 -16.15 24.57
C PRO A 117 -8.77 -17.11 25.12
N ALA A 118 -9.97 -17.11 24.51
CA ALA A 118 -11.06 -17.99 24.89
C ALA A 118 -11.20 -19.22 23.96
N ALA A 119 -10.41 -19.34 22.90
CA ALA A 119 -10.52 -20.44 21.95
C ALA A 119 -9.87 -21.71 22.48
N THR A 120 -10.66 -22.66 22.92
CA THR A 120 -10.22 -24.05 23.15
C THR A 120 -10.15 -24.81 21.82
N ALA A 121 -8.90 -25.23 21.46
CA ALA A 121 -8.50 -26.31 20.53
C ALA A 121 -9.08 -26.40 19.13
N ALA A 122 -8.18 -26.39 18.21
CA ALA A 122 -7.93 -27.20 17.00
C ALA A 122 -9.13 -27.95 16.36
N GLY A 123 -9.80 -27.22 15.45
CA GLY A 123 -10.42 -27.82 14.28
C GLY A 123 -9.73 -27.34 13.01
N PRO A 124 -9.92 -27.96 11.82
CA PRO A 124 -9.43 -27.43 10.56
C PRO A 124 -9.91 -25.99 10.42
N SER A 125 -8.96 -25.08 10.25
CA SER A 125 -9.23 -23.64 10.23
C SER A 125 -10.29 -23.34 9.18
N PRO A 126 -11.44 -22.73 9.54
CA PRO A 126 -12.46 -22.30 8.56
C PRO A 126 -11.88 -21.33 7.50
N GLY A 127 -10.67 -20.83 7.73
CA GLY A 127 -9.97 -19.86 6.91
C GLY A 127 -9.44 -20.38 5.57
N ALA A 128 -9.11 -21.65 5.46
CA ALA A 128 -8.51 -22.21 4.23
C ALA A 128 -9.44 -22.07 3.01
N ARG A 129 -10.73 -22.21 3.18
CA ARG A 129 -11.71 -22.10 2.07
C ARG A 129 -11.82 -20.68 1.51
N SER A 130 -11.74 -19.68 2.37
CA SER A 130 -11.80 -18.28 1.93
C SER A 130 -10.51 -17.86 1.24
N ASP A 131 -9.36 -18.26 1.77
CA ASP A 131 -8.06 -18.02 1.15
C ASP A 131 -7.99 -18.69 -0.24
N GLU A 132 -8.39 -19.96 -0.37
CA GLU A 132 -8.50 -20.63 -1.65
C GLU A 132 -9.51 -19.96 -2.62
N ALA A 133 -10.63 -19.47 -2.11
CA ALA A 133 -11.62 -18.76 -2.93
C ALA A 133 -11.06 -17.44 -3.47
N ALA A 134 -10.33 -16.68 -2.63
CA ALA A 134 -9.65 -15.45 -3.03
C ALA A 134 -8.59 -15.73 -4.11
N VAL A 135 -7.72 -16.71 -3.87
CA VAL A 135 -6.67 -17.11 -4.83
C VAL A 135 -7.28 -17.55 -6.16
N ARG A 136 -8.29 -18.42 -6.15
CA ARG A 136 -8.95 -18.87 -7.39
C ARG A 136 -9.64 -17.73 -8.13
N ALA A 137 -10.25 -16.79 -7.40
CA ALA A 137 -10.90 -15.64 -8.02
C ALA A 137 -9.88 -14.72 -8.72
N ALA A 138 -8.78 -14.41 -8.04
CA ALA A 138 -7.72 -13.58 -8.62
C ALA A 138 -6.96 -14.29 -9.75
N ALA A 139 -6.59 -15.56 -9.59
CA ALA A 139 -5.89 -16.33 -10.63
C ALA A 139 -6.70 -16.51 -11.92
N ALA A 140 -8.03 -16.35 -11.86
CA ALA A 140 -8.88 -16.34 -13.05
C ALA A 140 -8.85 -15.01 -13.83
N GLU A 141 -8.26 -13.96 -13.26
CA GLU A 141 -8.15 -12.63 -13.85
C GLU A 141 -6.76 -12.43 -14.44
N SER A 142 -6.67 -12.28 -15.74
CA SER A 142 -5.38 -12.13 -16.43
C SER A 142 -4.58 -10.89 -16.03
N ALA A 143 -5.24 -9.89 -15.46
CA ALA A 143 -4.63 -8.66 -15.00
C ALA A 143 -4.25 -8.68 -13.51
N ALA A 144 -4.64 -9.70 -12.75
CA ALA A 144 -4.27 -9.80 -11.35
C ALA A 144 -2.76 -10.04 -11.21
N VAL A 145 -2.12 -9.30 -10.30
CA VAL A 145 -0.67 -9.36 -10.03
C VAL A 145 -0.40 -10.16 -8.76
N GLY A 146 -1.16 -9.88 -7.69
CA GLY A 146 -1.01 -10.58 -6.42
C GLY A 146 -2.20 -10.44 -5.51
N VAL A 147 -2.29 -11.35 -4.54
CA VAL A 147 -3.33 -11.38 -3.49
C VAL A 147 -2.68 -11.57 -2.13
N TRP A 148 -2.98 -10.66 -1.21
CA TRP A 148 -2.60 -10.75 0.19
C TRP A 148 -3.84 -10.98 1.05
N ARG A 149 -3.64 -11.64 2.19
CA ARG A 149 -4.61 -11.70 3.26
C ARG A 149 -4.00 -11.11 4.52
N ALA A 150 -4.69 -10.14 5.11
CA ALA A 150 -4.41 -9.63 6.44
C ALA A 150 -5.56 -9.96 7.40
N TRP A 151 -5.26 -10.10 8.68
CA TRP A 151 -6.23 -10.10 9.74
C TRP A 151 -6.27 -8.71 10.37
N ARG A 152 -7.41 -8.04 10.22
CA ARG A 152 -7.70 -6.76 10.86
C ARG A 152 -8.32 -7.00 12.23
N TYR A 153 -7.82 -6.30 13.24
CA TYR A 153 -8.31 -6.32 14.60
C TYR A 153 -8.17 -4.95 15.27
N PRO A 154 -8.92 -4.63 16.35
CA PRO A 154 -8.82 -3.34 17.01
C PRO A 154 -7.40 -3.06 17.52
N ALA A 155 -6.89 -1.87 17.23
CA ALA A 155 -5.64 -1.40 17.86
C ALA A 155 -5.85 -1.29 19.38
N GLY A 156 -4.83 -1.64 20.17
CA GLY A 156 -4.92 -1.60 21.64
C GLY A 156 -5.59 -2.81 22.28
N GLY A 157 -5.81 -3.90 21.54
CA GLY A 157 -6.25 -5.19 22.12
C GLY A 157 -7.70 -5.24 22.59
N ALA A 158 -8.56 -4.32 22.14
CA ALA A 158 -9.99 -4.39 22.44
C ALA A 158 -10.60 -5.70 21.90
N PRO A 159 -11.49 -6.40 22.64
CA PRO A 159 -12.06 -7.68 22.22
C PRO A 159 -13.09 -7.54 21.09
N TRP A 160 -13.51 -6.34 20.78
CA TRP A 160 -14.53 -6.03 19.79
C TRP A 160 -14.14 -4.86 18.89
N PRO A 161 -14.42 -4.91 17.57
CA PRO A 161 -14.98 -6.05 16.81
C PRO A 161 -14.00 -7.23 16.70
N PRO A 162 -14.51 -8.46 16.48
CA PRO A 162 -13.65 -9.63 16.35
C PRO A 162 -12.74 -9.50 15.11
N PRO A 163 -11.57 -10.19 15.12
CA PRO A 163 -10.66 -10.16 13.98
C PRO A 163 -11.33 -10.57 12.67
N ARG A 164 -11.11 -9.79 11.61
CA ARG A 164 -11.67 -10.03 10.27
C ARG A 164 -10.58 -10.15 9.23
N ARG A 165 -10.83 -10.96 8.21
CA ARG A 165 -9.96 -11.03 7.02
C ARG A 165 -10.20 -9.82 6.12
N VAL A 166 -9.10 -9.28 5.62
CA VAL A 166 -9.06 -8.27 4.56
C VAL A 166 -8.19 -8.85 3.45
N PHE A 167 -8.75 -8.93 2.25
CA PHE A 167 -8.03 -9.37 1.07
C PHE A 167 -7.60 -8.14 0.27
N VAL A 168 -6.30 -7.95 0.11
CA VAL A 168 -5.74 -6.89 -0.72
C VAL A 168 -5.32 -7.50 -2.04
N VAL A 169 -5.70 -6.90 -3.15
CA VAL A 169 -5.45 -7.44 -4.49
C VAL A 169 -4.85 -6.36 -5.37
N GLU A 170 -3.72 -6.66 -5.97
CA GLU A 170 -3.11 -5.82 -6.97
C GLU A 170 -3.51 -6.27 -8.38
N THR A 171 -3.86 -5.31 -9.24
CA THR A 171 -4.17 -5.53 -10.65
C THR A 171 -3.34 -4.63 -11.55
N GLY A 172 -2.87 -5.17 -12.68
CA GLY A 172 -2.13 -4.41 -13.69
C GLY A 172 -3.01 -3.65 -14.69
N ALA A 173 -4.34 -3.80 -14.64
CA ALA A 173 -5.25 -3.18 -15.59
C ALA A 173 -6.51 -2.59 -14.91
N PRO A 174 -7.19 -1.65 -15.58
CA PRO A 174 -8.48 -1.13 -15.12
C PRO A 174 -9.55 -2.21 -14.99
N GLY A 175 -10.54 -1.96 -14.11
CA GLY A 175 -11.67 -2.87 -13.87
C GLY A 175 -11.78 -3.29 -12.40
N GLU A 176 -11.19 -2.52 -11.50
CA GLU A 176 -11.15 -2.77 -10.06
C GLU A 176 -12.55 -3.01 -9.46
N PRO A 177 -13.60 -2.22 -9.78
CA PRO A 177 -14.94 -2.46 -9.22
C PRO A 177 -15.52 -3.84 -9.57
N ASP A 178 -15.33 -4.28 -10.81
CA ASP A 178 -15.82 -5.57 -11.27
C ASP A 178 -15.06 -6.73 -10.60
N LEU A 179 -13.75 -6.58 -10.42
CA LEU A 179 -12.93 -7.57 -9.74
C LEU A 179 -13.34 -7.68 -8.27
N VAL A 180 -13.54 -6.54 -7.58
CA VAL A 180 -14.06 -6.54 -6.20
C VAL A 180 -15.36 -7.32 -6.10
N ALA A 181 -16.35 -7.02 -6.94
CA ALA A 181 -17.66 -7.67 -6.90
C ALA A 181 -17.57 -9.19 -7.14
N ARG A 182 -16.75 -9.62 -8.12
CA ARG A 182 -16.53 -11.05 -8.37
C ARG A 182 -15.87 -11.75 -7.18
N MET A 183 -14.88 -11.12 -6.57
CA MET A 183 -14.21 -11.67 -5.40
C MET A 183 -15.14 -11.73 -4.19
N GLN A 184 -15.90 -10.67 -3.91
CA GLN A 184 -16.89 -10.65 -2.84
C GLN A 184 -17.92 -11.77 -2.99
N LEU A 185 -18.43 -12.01 -4.20
CA LEU A 185 -19.35 -13.11 -4.49
C LEU A 185 -18.73 -14.48 -4.18
N ARG A 186 -17.47 -14.71 -4.58
CA ARG A 186 -16.77 -15.97 -4.32
C ARG A 186 -16.48 -16.18 -2.85
N LEU A 187 -16.08 -15.13 -2.14
CA LEU A 187 -15.83 -15.17 -0.70
C LEU A 187 -17.12 -15.39 0.11
N ALA A 188 -18.23 -14.75 -0.26
CA ALA A 188 -19.53 -14.98 0.35
C ALA A 188 -19.99 -16.43 0.16
N ALA A 189 -19.78 -17.01 -1.03
CA ALA A 189 -20.05 -18.42 -1.29
C ALA A 189 -19.15 -19.39 -0.49
N ALA A 190 -17.95 -18.93 -0.08
CA ALA A 190 -17.05 -19.66 0.82
C ALA A 190 -17.39 -19.49 2.31
N GLY A 191 -18.39 -18.64 2.64
CA GLY A 191 -18.90 -18.42 4.00
C GLY A 191 -18.41 -17.15 4.68
N GLU A 192 -17.72 -16.24 3.95
CA GLU A 192 -17.38 -14.92 4.49
C GLU A 192 -18.63 -14.04 4.57
N VAL A 193 -18.84 -13.44 5.73
CA VAL A 193 -19.89 -12.43 5.94
C VAL A 193 -19.26 -11.06 5.69
N ASP A 194 -19.91 -10.25 4.86
CA ASP A 194 -19.39 -8.92 4.47
C ASP A 194 -17.91 -8.94 4.07
N PRO A 195 -17.55 -9.66 2.97
CA PRO A 195 -16.16 -9.85 2.58
C PRO A 195 -15.45 -8.51 2.32
N GLN A 196 -14.31 -8.28 2.98
CA GLN A 196 -13.52 -7.08 2.79
C GLN A 196 -12.47 -7.34 1.71
N VAL A 197 -12.68 -6.74 0.55
CA VAL A 197 -11.82 -6.88 -0.64
C VAL A 197 -11.38 -5.50 -1.09
N GLU A 198 -10.06 -5.27 -1.02
CA GLU A 198 -9.40 -4.02 -1.36
C GLU A 198 -8.60 -4.23 -2.65
N VAL A 199 -9.11 -3.76 -3.78
CA VAL A 199 -8.42 -3.89 -5.07
C VAL A 199 -7.78 -2.56 -5.43
N TYR A 200 -6.53 -2.59 -5.85
CA TYR A 200 -5.82 -1.41 -6.32
C TYR A 200 -5.01 -1.73 -7.58
N ARG A 201 -4.66 -0.69 -8.32
CA ARG A 201 -3.85 -0.82 -9.54
C ARG A 201 -2.38 -0.63 -9.23
N SER A 202 -1.52 -1.43 -9.88
CA SER A 202 -0.07 -1.27 -9.80
C SER A 202 0.34 0.18 -10.07
N GLY A 203 1.21 0.73 -9.24
CA GLY A 203 1.67 2.11 -9.32
C GLY A 203 0.67 3.16 -8.80
N ALA A 204 -0.52 2.78 -8.33
CA ALA A 204 -1.42 3.70 -7.67
C ALA A 204 -1.00 3.90 -6.21
N GLU A 205 -1.14 5.14 -5.72
CA GLU A 205 -0.99 5.46 -4.31
C GLU A 205 -2.10 4.76 -3.50
N LEU A 206 -1.69 4.04 -2.46
CA LEU A 206 -2.59 3.33 -1.57
C LEU A 206 -2.93 4.18 -0.35
N PRO A 207 -4.21 4.26 0.06
CA PRO A 207 -4.52 4.79 1.38
C PRO A 207 -3.87 3.93 2.48
N ILE A 208 -3.53 4.54 3.60
CA ILE A 208 -2.77 3.92 4.69
C ILE A 208 -3.39 2.62 5.20
N TYR A 209 -4.73 2.49 5.16
CA TYR A 209 -5.42 1.26 5.55
C TYR A 209 -5.01 0.07 4.69
N GLN A 210 -5.01 0.22 3.36
CA GLN A 210 -4.63 -0.84 2.44
C GLN A 210 -3.13 -1.09 2.46
N GLU A 211 -2.32 -0.05 2.64
CA GLU A 211 -0.88 -0.17 2.76
C GLU A 211 -0.50 -1.01 3.98
N LEU A 212 -1.07 -0.72 5.15
CA LEU A 212 -0.87 -1.51 6.36
C LEU A 212 -1.40 -2.94 6.22
N ALA A 213 -2.58 -3.12 5.61
CA ALA A 213 -3.13 -4.46 5.38
C ALA A 213 -2.23 -5.29 4.44
N ARG A 214 -1.64 -4.68 3.40
CA ARG A 214 -0.71 -5.36 2.49
C ARG A 214 0.63 -5.68 3.16
N SER A 215 1.24 -4.70 3.82
CA SER A 215 2.58 -4.84 4.42
C SER A 215 2.60 -5.86 5.58
N HIS A 216 1.53 -5.92 6.38
CA HIS A 216 1.38 -6.89 7.48
C HIS A 216 0.60 -8.16 7.07
N GLY A 217 0.22 -8.27 5.80
CA GLY A 217 -0.50 -9.42 5.26
C GLY A 217 0.41 -10.55 4.80
N GLU A 218 -0.17 -11.72 4.60
CA GLU A 218 0.46 -12.85 3.94
C GLU A 218 0.17 -12.81 2.44
N LEU A 219 1.21 -12.88 1.61
CA LEU A 219 1.05 -13.05 0.17
C LEU A 219 0.58 -14.47 -0.12
N LEU A 220 -0.70 -14.61 -0.50
CA LEU A 220 -1.30 -15.91 -0.78
C LEU A 220 -1.00 -16.41 -2.19
N TRP A 221 -0.87 -15.49 -3.14
CA TRP A 221 -0.67 -15.82 -4.55
C TRP A 221 -0.05 -14.64 -5.31
N ALA A 222 0.74 -14.96 -6.32
CA ALA A 222 1.29 -14.02 -7.28
C ALA A 222 1.28 -14.61 -8.68
N ALA A 223 1.00 -13.77 -9.69
CA ALA A 223 0.99 -14.17 -11.10
C ALA A 223 2.40 -14.50 -11.61
N ALA A 224 3.40 -13.68 -11.21
CA ALA A 224 4.78 -13.90 -11.59
C ALA A 224 5.46 -14.89 -10.62
N PRO A 225 6.30 -15.81 -11.13
CA PRO A 225 7.11 -16.67 -10.29
C PRO A 225 8.12 -15.86 -9.47
N ASP A 226 8.61 -16.44 -8.39
CA ASP A 226 9.73 -15.87 -7.65
C ASP A 226 11.03 -16.21 -8.38
N THR A 227 11.73 -15.21 -8.87
CA THR A 227 13.00 -15.34 -9.60
C THR A 227 14.22 -15.13 -8.70
N GLY A 228 14.00 -14.84 -7.42
CA GLY A 228 15.03 -14.42 -6.47
C GLY A 228 15.48 -12.98 -6.69
N ILE A 229 15.70 -12.27 -5.60
CA ILE A 229 16.17 -10.89 -5.61
C ILE A 229 17.56 -10.86 -4.98
N GLN A 230 18.51 -10.18 -5.64
CA GLN A 230 19.89 -10.10 -5.19
C GLN A 230 20.09 -8.88 -4.28
N LEU A 231 20.97 -9.03 -3.29
CA LEU A 231 21.33 -7.93 -2.39
C LEU A 231 22.74 -7.45 -2.72
N ALA A 232 22.88 -6.16 -2.99
CA ALA A 232 24.19 -5.56 -3.27
C ALA A 232 24.93 -5.26 -1.97
N ALA A 233 26.17 -5.73 -1.87
CA ALA A 233 27.07 -5.30 -0.80
C ALA A 233 27.49 -3.85 -1.02
N ILE A 234 27.64 -3.10 0.08
CA ILE A 234 28.13 -1.72 0.07
C ILE A 234 29.67 -1.73 0.10
N PHE A 235 30.24 -2.51 1.02
CA PHE A 235 31.66 -2.54 1.34
C PHE A 235 32.35 -3.78 0.80
N ASP A 236 33.66 -3.72 0.62
CA ASP A 236 34.49 -4.86 0.22
C ASP A 236 34.74 -5.85 1.35
N ASP A 237 34.63 -5.40 2.59
CA ASP A 237 34.78 -6.20 3.79
C ASP A 237 33.96 -5.60 4.94
N VAL A 238 33.40 -6.46 5.79
CA VAL A 238 32.63 -6.08 6.98
C VAL A 238 33.05 -6.88 8.23
N GLU A 239 33.90 -7.90 8.10
CA GLU A 239 34.29 -8.77 9.23
C GLU A 239 35.06 -8.02 10.32
N THR A 240 35.93 -7.09 9.92
CA THR A 240 36.74 -6.25 10.83
C THR A 240 36.20 -4.83 10.96
N GLY A 241 35.03 -4.58 10.37
CA GLY A 241 34.37 -3.29 10.24
C GLY A 241 34.21 -2.90 8.76
N PRO A 242 33.24 -2.05 8.44
CA PRO A 242 32.95 -1.67 7.07
C PRO A 242 34.15 -0.92 6.45
N LEU A 243 34.66 -1.41 5.30
CA LEU A 243 35.77 -0.77 4.61
C LEU A 243 35.76 -0.98 3.10
N PHE A 244 36.37 -0.07 2.38
CA PHE A 244 36.74 -0.20 0.97
C PHE A 244 38.24 -0.54 0.84
N ARG A 245 38.55 -1.55 0.03
CA ARG A 245 39.96 -1.98 -0.18
C ARG A 245 40.70 -0.98 -1.05
N PRO A 246 42.05 -0.85 -0.86
CA PRO A 246 42.86 -0.08 -1.79
C PRO A 246 42.68 -0.60 -3.22
N GLY A 247 42.39 0.29 -4.17
CA GLY A 247 42.13 -0.07 -5.55
C GLY A 247 40.65 -0.46 -5.83
N HIS A 248 39.75 -0.19 -4.90
CA HIS A 248 38.33 -0.29 -5.19
C HIS A 248 37.97 0.45 -6.49
N PRO A 249 37.20 -0.14 -7.42
CA PRO A 249 36.86 0.49 -8.69
C PRO A 249 36.17 1.85 -8.53
N VAL A 250 36.48 2.77 -9.43
CA VAL A 250 35.85 4.09 -9.49
C VAL A 250 35.12 4.27 -10.83
N LEU A 251 34.03 5.01 -10.81
CA LEU A 251 33.29 5.45 -11.99
C LEU A 251 33.85 6.81 -12.43
N ASP A 252 33.75 7.12 -13.72
CA ASP A 252 33.94 8.49 -14.15
C ASP A 252 32.74 9.37 -13.71
N ASP A 253 32.92 10.68 -13.73
CA ASP A 253 31.92 11.63 -13.22
C ASP A 253 30.56 11.52 -13.94
N ASP A 254 30.56 11.28 -15.25
CA ASP A 254 29.34 11.17 -16.06
C ASP A 254 28.58 9.88 -15.75
N GLU A 255 29.27 8.77 -15.61
CA GLU A 255 28.67 7.49 -15.24
C GLU A 255 28.22 7.50 -13.78
N SER A 256 29.03 8.05 -12.86
CA SER A 256 28.66 8.20 -11.44
C SER A 256 27.32 8.94 -11.30
N ALA A 257 27.14 10.06 -11.98
CA ALA A 257 25.88 10.82 -11.94
C ALA A 257 24.67 10.02 -12.45
N LYS A 258 24.85 9.17 -13.46
CA LYS A 258 23.79 8.30 -14.00
C LYS A 258 23.44 7.17 -13.03
N VAL A 259 24.47 6.52 -12.46
CA VAL A 259 24.30 5.44 -11.46
C VAL A 259 23.60 5.97 -10.22
N VAL A 260 24.07 7.09 -9.67
CA VAL A 260 23.44 7.73 -8.49
C VAL A 260 21.97 8.04 -8.74
N ARG A 261 21.64 8.60 -9.90
CA ARG A 261 20.24 8.87 -10.27
C ARG A 261 19.39 7.59 -10.33
N TYR A 262 19.94 6.51 -10.85
CA TYR A 262 19.28 5.21 -10.87
C TYR A 262 19.03 4.70 -9.44
N LEU A 263 20.05 4.69 -8.60
CA LEU A 263 19.98 4.18 -7.24
C LEU A 263 18.97 4.96 -6.39
N LEU A 264 18.92 6.28 -6.51
CA LEU A 264 17.95 7.13 -5.81
C LEU A 264 16.55 7.07 -6.41
N GLY A 265 16.42 6.62 -7.68
CA GLY A 265 15.15 6.44 -8.36
C GLY A 265 14.50 5.07 -8.16
N GLY A 266 15.15 4.13 -7.47
CA GLY A 266 14.57 2.83 -7.14
C GLY A 266 13.42 2.93 -6.14
N GLU A 267 12.57 1.91 -6.11
CA GLU A 267 11.44 1.82 -5.18
C GLU A 267 11.92 1.73 -3.72
N PRO A 268 11.45 2.58 -2.81
CA PRO A 268 11.79 2.50 -1.39
C PRO A 268 11.29 1.20 -0.76
N LEU A 269 12.13 0.50 0.01
CA LEU A 269 11.77 -0.70 0.75
C LEU A 269 11.70 -0.46 2.26
N LEU A 270 12.77 0.08 2.81
CA LEU A 270 12.91 0.42 4.22
C LEU A 270 13.48 1.82 4.29
N VAL A 271 12.68 2.75 4.76
CA VAL A 271 13.09 4.14 4.98
C VAL A 271 13.40 4.31 6.47
N THR A 272 14.59 4.77 6.78
CA THR A 272 15.04 5.06 8.15
C THR A 272 15.69 6.43 8.21
N GLU A 273 15.57 7.09 9.36
CA GLU A 273 16.31 8.31 9.69
C GLU A 273 17.72 8.01 10.23
N GLU A 274 18.06 6.74 10.42
CA GLU A 274 19.38 6.33 10.86
C GLU A 274 20.43 6.66 9.82
N LEU A 275 21.53 7.22 10.29
CA LEU A 275 22.69 7.60 9.50
C LEU A 275 23.94 6.92 10.08
N MET A 276 24.82 6.47 9.21
CA MET A 276 26.11 5.91 9.57
C MET A 276 27.21 6.99 9.41
N ASP A 277 28.33 6.81 10.13
CA ASP A 277 29.52 7.61 9.92
C ASP A 277 30.18 7.28 8.59
N ASP A 278 30.79 8.28 7.97
CA ASP A 278 31.57 8.06 6.73
C ASP A 278 32.86 7.28 7.03
N VAL A 279 32.99 6.08 6.46
CA VAL A 279 34.16 5.20 6.69
C VAL A 279 35.47 5.72 6.04
N LEU A 280 35.36 6.68 5.12
CA LEU A 280 36.53 7.29 4.41
C LEU A 280 36.91 8.65 4.99
N ASP A 281 36.03 9.32 5.70
CA ASP A 281 36.26 10.63 6.28
C ASP A 281 35.76 10.67 7.74
N SER A 282 36.61 10.37 8.68
CA SER A 282 36.31 10.36 10.11
C SER A 282 35.84 11.70 10.68
N GLY A 283 35.94 12.78 9.91
CA GLY A 283 35.36 14.09 10.25
C GLY A 283 33.87 14.21 9.92
N GLN A 284 33.30 13.23 9.25
CA GLN A 284 31.90 13.19 8.80
C GLN A 284 31.12 12.11 9.56
N ALA A 285 30.64 12.46 10.73
CA ALA A 285 29.79 11.57 11.52
C ALA A 285 28.31 11.74 11.13
N GLY A 286 27.54 10.64 11.16
CA GLY A 286 26.10 10.64 10.98
C GLY A 286 25.63 11.25 9.66
N CYS A 287 26.26 10.91 8.54
CA CYS A 287 25.96 11.54 7.24
C CYS A 287 25.63 10.55 6.11
N VAL A 288 25.86 9.25 6.31
CA VAL A 288 25.63 8.21 5.30
C VAL A 288 24.24 7.61 5.48
N PRO A 289 23.31 7.75 4.50
CA PRO A 289 21.94 7.21 4.60
C PRO A 289 21.93 5.70 4.65
N MET A 290 21.03 5.12 5.48
CA MET A 290 20.91 3.67 5.68
C MET A 290 19.61 3.08 5.12
N SER A 291 18.81 3.84 4.40
CA SER A 291 17.58 3.38 3.74
C SER A 291 17.87 2.38 2.62
N PHE A 292 16.92 1.47 2.36
CA PHE A 292 17.03 0.47 1.31
C PHE A 292 16.06 0.75 0.17
N ARG A 293 16.52 0.44 -1.06
CA ARG A 293 15.73 0.53 -2.29
C ARG A 293 15.86 -0.72 -3.14
N THR A 294 14.95 -0.86 -4.10
CA THR A 294 14.96 -1.96 -5.08
C THR A 294 14.50 -1.51 -6.47
N ASP A 295 14.87 -2.28 -7.47
CA ASP A 295 14.30 -2.26 -8.82
C ASP A 295 13.58 -3.57 -9.19
N GLY A 296 13.36 -4.42 -8.17
CA GLY A 296 12.75 -5.74 -8.34
C GLY A 296 13.71 -6.87 -8.67
N THR A 297 14.94 -6.58 -9.07
CA THR A 297 15.99 -7.56 -9.34
C THR A 297 17.11 -7.47 -8.30
N TRP A 298 17.42 -6.25 -7.89
CA TRP A 298 18.41 -5.95 -6.89
C TRP A 298 17.81 -5.17 -5.73
N ILE A 299 18.37 -5.38 -4.55
CA ILE A 299 18.19 -4.54 -3.36
C ILE A 299 19.54 -3.87 -3.09
N TRP A 300 19.52 -2.60 -2.75
CA TRP A 300 20.72 -1.86 -2.35
C TRP A 300 20.40 -0.88 -1.23
N ASN A 301 21.45 -0.53 -0.48
CA ASN A 301 21.38 0.53 0.52
C ASN A 301 21.74 1.87 -0.11
N GLU A 302 21.14 2.96 0.33
CA GLU A 302 21.41 4.32 -0.18
C GLU A 302 22.85 4.78 0.08
N ALA A 303 23.58 4.15 1.03
CA ALA A 303 25.01 4.35 1.19
C ALA A 303 25.80 4.12 -0.10
N SER A 304 25.35 3.17 -0.95
CA SER A 304 25.98 2.95 -2.27
C SER A 304 25.89 4.18 -3.17
N ALA A 305 24.75 4.91 -3.14
CA ALA A 305 24.60 6.16 -3.88
C ALA A 305 25.46 7.29 -3.26
N TYR A 306 25.52 7.36 -1.92
CA TYR A 306 26.37 8.33 -1.22
C TYR A 306 27.84 8.19 -1.60
N TYR A 307 28.42 6.98 -1.50
CA TYR A 307 29.83 6.76 -1.84
C TYR A 307 30.12 6.94 -3.33
N ALA A 308 29.19 6.57 -4.21
CA ALA A 308 29.33 6.84 -5.63
C ALA A 308 29.33 8.35 -5.93
N GLN A 309 28.44 9.11 -5.29
CA GLN A 309 28.33 10.55 -5.50
C GLN A 309 29.52 11.34 -4.93
N ARG A 310 29.97 10.98 -3.72
CA ARG A 310 30.97 11.74 -3.00
C ARG A 310 32.40 11.42 -3.41
N TYR A 311 32.67 10.15 -3.69
CA TYR A 311 34.03 9.63 -3.93
C TYR A 311 34.20 8.94 -5.29
N GLY A 312 33.14 8.86 -6.10
CA GLY A 312 33.16 8.14 -7.36
C GLY A 312 33.26 6.61 -7.21
N LEU A 313 33.13 6.07 -6.00
CA LEU A 313 33.27 4.63 -5.77
C LEU A 313 32.18 3.85 -6.49
N GLN A 314 32.61 2.82 -7.24
CA GLN A 314 31.67 1.96 -7.97
C GLN A 314 30.86 1.10 -6.98
N PRO A 315 29.51 1.13 -7.01
CA PRO A 315 28.71 0.16 -6.27
C PRO A 315 29.00 -1.28 -6.70
N HIS A 316 28.43 -2.25 -6.01
CA HIS A 316 28.58 -3.67 -6.34
C HIS A 316 28.57 -3.93 -7.85
N ALA A 317 29.59 -4.60 -8.37
CA ALA A 317 29.84 -4.72 -9.83
C ALA A 317 28.64 -5.33 -10.60
N GLY A 318 27.96 -6.34 -10.00
CA GLY A 318 26.75 -6.94 -10.58
C GLY A 318 25.58 -5.94 -10.66
N LEU A 319 25.41 -5.10 -9.64
CA LEU A 319 24.40 -4.05 -9.65
C LEU A 319 24.70 -3.02 -10.75
N VAL A 320 25.94 -2.57 -10.88
CA VAL A 320 26.33 -1.60 -11.93
C VAL A 320 26.12 -2.18 -13.33
N ALA A 321 26.47 -3.46 -13.54
CA ALA A 321 26.21 -4.13 -14.82
C ALA A 321 24.71 -4.17 -15.14
N HIS A 322 23.86 -4.43 -14.12
CA HIS A 322 22.41 -4.42 -14.24
C HIS A 322 21.89 -3.00 -14.52
N VAL A 323 22.36 -1.98 -13.82
CA VAL A 323 22.03 -0.56 -14.07
C VAL A 323 22.31 -0.16 -15.52
N ARG A 324 23.48 -0.57 -16.06
CA ARG A 324 23.83 -0.36 -17.47
C ARG A 324 22.88 -1.04 -18.42
N SER A 325 22.51 -2.30 -18.14
CA SER A 325 21.58 -3.06 -18.99
C SER A 325 20.17 -2.45 -19.04
N ASN A 326 19.75 -1.77 -17.96
CA ASN A 326 18.49 -1.03 -17.87
C ASN A 326 18.56 0.41 -18.43
N GLY A 327 19.69 0.78 -19.10
CA GLY A 327 19.85 2.11 -19.64
C GLY A 327 19.77 3.23 -18.60
N TYR A 328 20.23 2.94 -17.37
CA TYR A 328 20.23 3.87 -16.22
C TYR A 328 18.83 4.39 -15.83
N ARG A 329 17.80 3.56 -16.02
CA ARG A 329 16.41 3.86 -15.62
C ARG A 329 15.85 2.68 -14.83
N PRO A 330 15.51 2.84 -13.54
CA PRO A 330 14.90 1.76 -12.79
C PRO A 330 13.50 1.45 -13.35
N PRO A 331 13.16 0.16 -13.52
CA PRO A 331 11.82 -0.24 -13.91
C PRO A 331 10.82 0.05 -12.79
N PRO A 332 9.52 0.18 -13.09
CA PRO A 332 8.48 0.23 -12.07
C PRO A 332 8.41 -1.11 -11.33
N VAL A 333 8.18 -1.05 -10.02
CA VAL A 333 8.12 -2.23 -9.14
C VAL A 333 6.69 -2.40 -8.64
N ASP A 334 6.15 -3.62 -8.74
CA ASP A 334 4.83 -3.95 -8.20
C ASP A 334 4.89 -4.35 -6.71
N GLY A 335 3.73 -4.40 -6.06
CA GLY A 335 3.63 -4.72 -4.64
C GLY A 335 4.06 -6.15 -4.30
N VAL A 336 3.93 -7.12 -5.21
CA VAL A 336 4.44 -8.49 -5.04
C VAL A 336 5.96 -8.47 -4.95
N THR A 337 6.59 -7.75 -5.83
CA THR A 337 8.04 -7.60 -5.86
C THR A 337 8.57 -6.88 -4.63
N VAL A 338 7.89 -5.80 -4.18
CA VAL A 338 8.19 -5.13 -2.91
C VAL A 338 8.09 -6.10 -1.72
N HIS A 339 7.01 -6.89 -1.67
CA HIS A 339 6.82 -7.88 -0.60
C HIS A 339 7.96 -8.92 -0.56
N ARG A 340 8.36 -9.45 -1.73
CA ARG A 340 9.48 -10.39 -1.85
C ARG A 340 10.82 -9.77 -1.44
N ALA A 341 11.06 -8.53 -1.87
CA ALA A 341 12.28 -7.80 -1.51
C ALA A 341 12.39 -7.55 0.00
N LEU A 342 11.29 -7.19 0.66
CA LEU A 342 11.25 -7.05 2.11
C LEU A 342 11.54 -8.37 2.82
N ARG A 343 11.05 -9.49 2.32
CA ARG A 343 11.38 -10.80 2.88
C ARG A 343 12.85 -11.13 2.78
N VAL A 344 13.49 -10.83 1.65
CA VAL A 344 14.96 -11.01 1.50
C VAL A 344 15.74 -10.21 2.54
N LEU A 345 15.27 -9.01 2.92
CA LEU A 345 15.89 -8.21 3.97
C LEU A 345 15.66 -8.81 5.38
N GLN A 346 14.50 -9.41 5.62
CA GLN A 346 14.13 -9.98 6.93
C GLN A 346 14.76 -11.36 7.18
N ASP A 347 14.95 -12.17 6.12
CA ASP A 347 15.46 -13.56 6.24
C ASP A 347 17.00 -13.64 6.39
N ARG A 348 17.68 -12.54 6.73
CA ARG A 348 19.14 -12.52 6.93
C ARG A 348 19.53 -13.28 8.22
N PRO A 349 20.34 -14.35 8.12
CA PRO A 349 20.89 -14.96 9.32
C PRO A 349 22.03 -14.07 9.85
N GLY A 350 21.88 -13.48 11.03
CA GLY A 350 22.97 -12.89 11.80
C GLY A 350 22.87 -11.43 12.20
N GLU A 351 21.94 -10.66 11.68
CA GLU A 351 21.49 -9.43 12.33
C GLU A 351 20.13 -9.74 12.96
N GLU A 352 20.05 -9.68 14.29
CA GLU A 352 18.73 -9.50 14.91
C GLU A 352 18.08 -8.35 14.15
N PRO A 353 16.84 -8.52 13.65
CA PRO A 353 16.14 -7.41 13.02
C PRO A 353 16.06 -6.32 14.08
N ALA A 354 16.85 -5.27 13.92
CA ALA A 354 16.82 -4.09 14.78
C ALA A 354 15.46 -3.38 14.70
N VAL A 355 14.53 -3.95 13.96
CA VAL A 355 13.11 -3.65 13.96
C VAL A 355 12.35 -4.97 13.83
N MET A 356 12.32 -5.78 14.89
CA MET A 356 11.02 -6.29 15.25
C MET A 356 10.22 -5.01 15.50
N LEU A 357 9.25 -4.73 14.65
CA LEU A 357 8.08 -3.99 15.11
C LEU A 357 7.53 -4.86 16.23
N ASP A 358 8.04 -4.65 17.45
CA ASP A 358 7.31 -4.99 18.66
C ASP A 358 5.88 -4.58 18.36
N GLU A 359 4.95 -5.44 18.75
CA GLU A 359 3.52 -5.09 18.71
C GLU A 359 3.42 -3.62 19.06
N PRO A 360 2.84 -2.75 18.22
CA PRO A 360 2.84 -1.34 18.50
C PRO A 360 2.09 -1.15 19.80
N THR A 361 2.82 -1.11 20.89
CA THR A 361 2.40 -0.40 22.08
C THR A 361 2.40 1.04 21.61
N LEU A 362 1.31 1.42 20.94
CA LEU A 362 0.98 2.80 20.66
C LEU A 362 0.86 3.48 22.01
N ASP A 363 1.98 3.93 22.52
CA ASP A 363 2.02 4.88 23.63
C ASP A 363 1.53 6.23 23.06
N LEU A 364 0.20 6.34 22.99
CA LEU A 364 -0.53 7.55 22.58
C LEU A 364 -0.25 8.73 23.52
N THR A 365 0.51 8.54 24.61
CA THR A 365 0.82 9.60 25.57
C THR A 365 2.04 10.44 25.19
N SER A 366 2.91 9.95 24.31
CA SER A 366 4.15 10.68 23.96
C SER A 366 4.01 11.66 22.76
N GLN A 367 2.92 11.61 22.00
CA GLN A 367 2.70 12.57 20.88
C GLN A 367 1.72 13.71 21.18
N LEU A 368 1.08 13.73 22.36
CA LEU A 368 0.31 14.90 22.80
C LEU A 368 1.16 15.78 23.73
N GLY A 369 2.20 16.37 23.19
CA GLY A 369 2.94 17.46 23.80
C GLY A 369 2.09 18.75 23.84
N VAL A 370 0.97 18.73 24.59
CA VAL A 370 0.28 19.95 24.98
C VAL A 370 0.43 20.09 26.49
N GLY A 371 1.32 20.99 26.87
CA GLY A 371 1.47 21.43 28.23
C GLY A 371 0.16 21.97 28.79
N LEU A 372 -0.40 21.28 29.76
CA LEU A 372 -1.33 21.85 30.73
C LEU A 372 -0.55 22.21 31.97
N SER A 373 0.07 23.39 31.92
CA SER A 373 0.53 24.12 33.10
C SER A 373 -0.66 24.87 33.70
N GLY A 374 -1.04 24.52 34.91
CA GLY A 374 -1.69 25.41 35.83
C GLY A 374 -3.21 25.42 35.91
N VAL A 375 -3.81 24.57 36.77
CA VAL A 375 -4.86 25.05 37.69
C VAL A 375 -4.65 24.37 39.04
N ARG A 376 -4.13 25.16 39.98
CA ARG A 376 -4.28 24.88 41.41
C ARG A 376 -5.73 25.16 41.77
N THR A 377 -6.37 24.21 42.43
CA THR A 377 -7.55 24.54 43.23
C THR A 377 -7.32 23.94 44.62
N SER A 378 -7.15 24.83 45.59
CA SER A 378 -7.33 24.59 47.02
C SER A 378 -8.83 24.44 47.29
N ILE A 379 -9.25 23.50 48.02
CA ILE A 379 -9.96 23.35 49.30
C ILE A 379 -10.32 21.89 49.45
#